data_09e4f404441eff7f3f0c5b0fb3e7eb2d
#
_entry.id   09e4f404441eff7f3f0c5b0fb3e7eb2d
#
_cell.length_a   1.000
_cell.length_b   1.000
_cell.length_c   1.000
_cell.angle_alpha   90.00
_cell.angle_beta   90.00
_cell.angle_gamma   90.00
#
_symmetry.space_group_name_H-M   'P 1'
#
loop_
_entity.id
_entity.type
_entity.pdbx_description
1 polymer ?
#
loop_
_entity_poly.entity_id
_entity_poly.type
_entity_poly.pdbx_seq_one_letter_code
_entity_poly.pdbx_strand_id
1 'polypeptide(L)'
;MKSIDGIVPVMLTPFTEQNEIDYPGLARLIDWYLARGVDALFAVCQSSEMQYLSLAERVELARFVVQQVDGRVPVIASGHISDELGQQVEELQAMAQTGIDALVLVTNHLDPKQQGSAAFFSTLEQLLAALPAELPLGLYECPAPYRRLLSDEELTYCANSGRFVVLKDVSCDLPTVTRRVKLVAGTPLNIINANAAIAYPAMQAGSKGFSGVFTNFHPELYHWLYHHGAQQPALAQELSIFLSLAAVTETLGYPKNAKIYHQRLGTFSSEFCRVNKDNVLEKFWGLGVLLEQIHTGTAFYQKKVAG
;
A
#
# COMPACT_ATOMS: atom_id res chain seq x y z
N MET A 1 -6.29 11.83 -16.45
CA MET A 1 -6.06 10.74 -15.45
C MET A 1 -4.98 11.24 -14.50
N LYS A 2 -5.22 11.17 -13.16
CA LYS A 2 -4.17 11.52 -12.21
C LYS A 2 -3.10 10.42 -12.20
N SER A 3 -1.80 10.79 -12.17
CA SER A 3 -0.73 9.80 -12.01
C SER A 3 -0.80 9.19 -10.61
N ILE A 4 -0.51 7.90 -10.51
CA ILE A 4 -0.32 7.22 -9.23
C ILE A 4 1.18 6.97 -9.09
N ASP A 5 1.85 7.86 -8.39
CA ASP A 5 3.29 7.82 -8.13
C ASP A 5 3.60 8.48 -6.77
N GLY A 6 4.87 8.51 -6.40
CA GLY A 6 5.32 9.05 -5.12
C GLY A 6 5.07 8.12 -3.93
N ILE A 7 4.68 8.69 -2.82
CA ILE A 7 4.45 7.94 -1.57
C ILE A 7 2.98 7.62 -1.42
N VAL A 8 2.68 6.31 -1.43
CA VAL A 8 1.32 5.77 -1.45
C VAL A 8 1.11 4.93 -0.18
N PRO A 9 0.68 5.52 0.95
CA PRO A 9 0.42 4.79 2.18
C PRO A 9 -0.58 3.64 1.99
N VAL A 10 -0.19 2.48 2.53
CA VAL A 10 -1.07 1.33 2.71
C VAL A 10 -1.88 1.54 3.97
N MET A 11 -3.08 2.10 3.83
CA MET A 11 -3.86 2.59 4.96
C MET A 11 -4.23 1.49 5.95
N LEU A 12 -4.17 1.85 7.24
CA LEU A 12 -4.74 1.05 8.32
C LEU A 12 -6.25 1.31 8.43
N THR A 13 -7.00 0.33 8.94
CA THR A 13 -8.38 0.54 9.39
C THR A 13 -8.40 0.61 10.91
N PRO A 14 -8.69 1.78 11.50
CA PRO A 14 -8.92 1.87 12.94
C PRO A 14 -10.24 1.20 13.32
N PHE A 15 -10.25 0.52 14.47
CA PHE A 15 -11.46 -0.04 15.06
C PHE A 15 -11.65 0.47 16.48
N THR A 16 -12.91 0.54 16.90
CA THR A 16 -13.28 0.73 18.31
C THR A 16 -12.99 -0.56 19.09
N GLU A 17 -13.01 -0.47 20.43
CA GLU A 17 -12.92 -1.67 21.28
C GLU A 17 -14.11 -2.63 21.08
N GLN A 18 -15.24 -2.13 20.55
CA GLN A 18 -16.43 -2.89 20.20
C GLN A 18 -16.34 -3.56 18.83
N ASN A 19 -15.15 -3.48 18.15
CA ASN A 19 -14.92 -4.08 16.84
C ASN A 19 -15.69 -3.41 15.69
N GLU A 20 -16.05 -2.15 15.82
CA GLU A 20 -16.65 -1.33 14.78
C GLU A 20 -15.54 -0.48 14.11
N ILE A 21 -15.72 -0.11 12.83
CA ILE A 21 -14.78 0.81 12.17
C ILE A 21 -14.87 2.19 12.83
N ASP A 22 -13.74 2.72 13.32
CA ASP A 22 -13.64 4.06 13.92
C ASP A 22 -13.45 5.10 12.81
N TYR A 23 -14.55 5.55 12.20
CA TYR A 23 -14.50 6.58 11.15
C TYR A 23 -13.90 7.92 11.61
N PRO A 24 -14.14 8.41 12.84
CA PRO A 24 -13.41 9.57 13.36
C PRO A 24 -11.89 9.35 13.43
N GLY A 25 -11.45 8.16 13.85
CA GLY A 25 -10.04 7.76 13.83
C GLY A 25 -9.47 7.67 12.41
N LEU A 26 -10.28 7.17 11.47
CA LEU A 26 -9.91 7.10 10.06
C LEU A 26 -9.75 8.50 9.44
N ALA A 27 -10.63 9.44 9.77
CA ALA A 27 -10.50 10.83 9.33
C ALA A 27 -9.18 11.45 9.83
N ARG A 28 -8.86 11.28 11.13
CA ARG A 28 -7.57 11.75 11.68
C ARG A 28 -6.36 11.09 11.01
N LEU A 29 -6.46 9.81 10.65
CA LEU A 29 -5.39 9.12 9.92
C LEU A 29 -5.19 9.72 8.52
N ILE A 30 -6.27 9.99 7.78
CA ILE A 30 -6.20 10.61 6.46
C ILE A 30 -5.55 11.99 6.55
N ASP A 31 -5.98 12.83 7.49
CA ASP A 31 -5.39 14.14 7.71
C ASP A 31 -3.91 14.04 8.13
N TRP A 32 -3.55 13.02 8.91
CA TRP A 32 -2.17 12.74 9.29
C TRP A 32 -1.28 12.39 8.08
N TYR A 33 -1.76 11.59 7.11
CA TYR A 33 -1.04 11.30 5.88
C TYR A 33 -0.89 12.57 5.02
N LEU A 34 -1.99 13.28 4.77
CA LEU A 34 -2.01 14.46 3.91
C LEU A 34 -1.11 15.58 4.46
N ALA A 35 -1.08 15.79 5.78
CA ALA A 35 -0.18 16.74 6.43
C ALA A 35 1.30 16.36 6.27
N ARG A 36 1.62 15.11 5.88
CA ARG A 36 2.96 14.60 5.64
C ARG A 36 3.34 14.52 4.16
N GLY A 37 2.54 15.12 3.29
CA GLY A 37 2.87 15.29 1.88
C GLY A 37 2.79 14.01 1.06
N VAL A 38 1.94 13.04 1.43
CA VAL A 38 1.76 11.82 0.64
C VAL A 38 1.15 12.13 -0.74
N ASP A 39 1.50 11.34 -1.74
CA ASP A 39 1.15 11.62 -3.13
C ASP A 39 -0.13 10.90 -3.58
N ALA A 40 -0.51 9.80 -2.93
CA ALA A 40 -1.76 9.07 -3.12
C ALA A 40 -2.10 8.26 -1.86
N LEU A 41 -3.30 7.65 -1.78
CA LEU A 41 -3.69 6.75 -0.68
C LEU A 41 -4.17 5.40 -1.22
N PHE A 42 -3.71 4.30 -0.63
CA PHE A 42 -4.20 2.96 -0.88
C PHE A 42 -5.17 2.54 0.23
N ALA A 43 -6.46 2.83 0.01
CA ALA A 43 -7.50 2.80 1.04
C ALA A 43 -7.85 1.39 1.54
N VAL A 44 -8.05 0.44 0.61
CA VAL A 44 -8.40 -0.95 0.94
C VAL A 44 -7.32 -1.88 0.42
N CYS A 45 -6.55 -2.46 1.33
CA CYS A 45 -5.42 -3.34 1.03
C CYS A 45 -5.19 -4.31 2.20
N GLN A 46 -4.13 -5.10 2.17
CA GLN A 46 -3.83 -6.02 3.28
C GLN A 46 -3.65 -5.30 4.62
N SER A 47 -2.99 -4.14 4.62
CA SER A 47 -2.78 -3.35 5.85
C SER A 47 -4.08 -2.84 6.47
N SER A 48 -5.12 -2.64 5.67
CA SER A 48 -6.47 -2.30 6.15
C SER A 48 -7.24 -3.51 6.67
N GLU A 49 -6.62 -4.68 6.72
CA GLU A 49 -7.24 -5.94 7.15
C GLU A 49 -8.39 -6.37 6.23
N MET A 50 -8.27 -6.11 4.91
CA MET A 50 -9.36 -6.30 3.94
C MET A 50 -9.98 -7.71 3.95
N GLN A 51 -9.20 -8.75 4.29
CA GLN A 51 -9.66 -10.13 4.41
C GLN A 51 -10.59 -10.35 5.63
N TYR A 52 -10.60 -9.40 6.57
CA TYR A 52 -11.42 -9.42 7.80
C TYR A 52 -12.56 -8.39 7.77
N LEU A 53 -12.76 -7.75 6.63
CA LEU A 53 -13.85 -6.82 6.36
C LEU A 53 -14.89 -7.49 5.45
N SER A 54 -16.18 -7.32 5.77
CA SER A 54 -17.25 -7.67 4.83
C SER A 54 -17.15 -6.83 3.56
N LEU A 55 -17.81 -7.24 2.46
CA LEU A 55 -17.86 -6.43 1.24
C LEU A 55 -18.47 -5.04 1.51
N ALA A 56 -19.53 -4.98 2.31
CA ALA A 56 -20.14 -3.70 2.69
C ALA A 56 -19.16 -2.78 3.43
N GLU A 57 -18.38 -3.32 4.37
CA GLU A 57 -17.36 -2.53 5.09
C GLU A 57 -16.24 -2.07 4.15
N ARG A 58 -15.77 -2.91 3.21
CA ARG A 58 -14.73 -2.52 2.23
C ARG A 58 -15.21 -1.37 1.34
N VAL A 59 -16.45 -1.47 0.85
CA VAL A 59 -17.08 -0.45 0.00
C VAL A 59 -17.27 0.86 0.77
N GLU A 60 -17.79 0.80 1.99
CA GLU A 60 -18.02 1.99 2.82
C GLU A 60 -16.71 2.65 3.23
N LEU A 61 -15.69 1.84 3.58
CA LEU A 61 -14.35 2.31 3.89
C LEU A 61 -13.75 3.11 2.72
N ALA A 62 -13.84 2.55 1.49
CA ALA A 62 -13.33 3.23 0.29
C ALA A 62 -14.09 4.53 0.00
N ARG A 63 -15.43 4.53 0.10
CA ARG A 63 -16.25 5.75 -0.07
C ARG A 63 -15.89 6.83 0.94
N PHE A 64 -15.74 6.45 2.20
CA PHE A 64 -15.37 7.39 3.26
C PHE A 64 -14.01 8.02 2.97
N VAL A 65 -13.01 7.21 2.57
CA VAL A 65 -11.68 7.74 2.24
C VAL A 65 -11.75 8.70 1.06
N VAL A 66 -12.46 8.35 -0.02
CA VAL A 66 -12.66 9.23 -1.19
C VAL A 66 -13.30 10.57 -0.77
N GLN A 67 -14.36 10.51 0.02
CA GLN A 67 -15.06 11.72 0.50
C GLN A 67 -14.17 12.56 1.41
N GLN A 68 -13.46 11.94 2.36
CA GLN A 68 -12.60 12.66 3.30
C GLN A 68 -11.38 13.26 2.60
N VAL A 69 -10.82 12.60 1.59
CA VAL A 69 -9.70 13.12 0.79
C VAL A 69 -10.14 14.31 -0.08
N ASP A 70 -11.37 14.31 -0.54
CA ASP A 70 -11.96 15.40 -1.34
C ASP A 70 -11.07 15.85 -2.52
N GLY A 71 -10.54 14.89 -3.26
CA GLY A 71 -9.73 15.13 -4.46
C GLY A 71 -8.32 15.70 -4.23
N ARG A 72 -7.88 15.89 -2.98
CA ARG A 72 -6.55 16.43 -2.63
C ARG A 72 -5.41 15.57 -3.15
N VAL A 73 -5.56 14.25 -3.12
CA VAL A 73 -4.67 13.27 -3.72
C VAL A 73 -5.48 12.14 -4.36
N PRO A 74 -4.90 11.33 -5.26
CA PRO A 74 -5.57 10.13 -5.76
C PRO A 74 -5.84 9.11 -4.64
N VAL A 75 -6.97 8.41 -4.75
CA VAL A 75 -7.31 7.27 -3.88
C VAL A 75 -7.42 6.01 -4.73
N ILE A 76 -6.63 5.00 -4.39
CA ILE A 76 -6.72 3.68 -5.00
C ILE A 76 -7.21 2.66 -3.97
N ALA A 77 -7.91 1.62 -4.41
CA ALA A 77 -8.34 0.53 -3.54
C ALA A 77 -8.36 -0.79 -4.29
N SER A 78 -8.04 -1.89 -3.60
CA SER A 78 -8.41 -3.23 -4.01
C SER A 78 -9.77 -3.59 -3.40
N GLY A 79 -9.95 -4.80 -2.95
CA GLY A 79 -11.17 -5.15 -2.22
C GLY A 79 -11.78 -6.45 -2.69
N HIS A 80 -11.21 -7.09 -3.72
CA HIS A 80 -11.54 -8.47 -4.00
C HIS A 80 -10.63 -9.41 -3.19
N ILE A 81 -11.23 -10.39 -2.56
CA ILE A 81 -10.58 -11.36 -1.67
C ILE A 81 -11.01 -12.79 -2.00
N SER A 82 -11.94 -12.95 -2.94
CA SER A 82 -12.49 -14.23 -3.34
C SER A 82 -11.70 -14.85 -4.48
N ASP A 83 -11.68 -16.19 -4.55
CA ASP A 83 -11.03 -16.94 -5.64
C ASP A 83 -12.01 -17.28 -6.77
N GLU A 84 -13.32 -17.32 -6.48
CA GLU A 84 -14.35 -17.61 -7.45
C GLU A 84 -14.66 -16.39 -8.31
N LEU A 85 -14.60 -16.56 -9.64
CA LEU A 85 -14.71 -15.46 -10.60
C LEU A 85 -15.99 -14.62 -10.42
N GLY A 86 -17.15 -15.26 -10.21
CA GLY A 86 -18.42 -14.54 -10.02
C GLY A 86 -18.37 -13.63 -8.79
N GLN A 87 -17.78 -14.08 -7.69
CA GLN A 87 -17.59 -13.30 -6.48
C GLN A 87 -16.58 -12.17 -6.69
N GLN A 88 -15.47 -12.43 -7.40
CA GLN A 88 -14.49 -11.38 -7.74
C GLN A 88 -15.16 -10.26 -8.56
N VAL A 89 -16.01 -10.61 -9.55
CA VAL A 89 -16.76 -9.64 -10.36
C VAL A 89 -17.66 -8.79 -9.48
N GLU A 90 -18.45 -9.40 -8.58
CA GLU A 90 -19.33 -8.69 -7.64
C GLU A 90 -18.53 -7.72 -6.75
N GLU A 91 -17.46 -8.19 -6.14
CA GLU A 91 -16.58 -7.40 -5.26
C GLU A 91 -15.97 -6.22 -6.00
N LEU A 92 -15.39 -6.47 -7.18
CA LEU A 92 -14.72 -5.43 -7.98
C LEU A 92 -15.70 -4.41 -8.55
N GLN A 93 -16.90 -4.84 -9.00
CA GLN A 93 -17.94 -3.92 -9.45
C GLN A 93 -18.45 -3.03 -8.33
N ALA A 94 -18.63 -3.57 -7.12
CA ALA A 94 -19.00 -2.79 -5.95
C ALA A 94 -17.93 -1.75 -5.58
N MET A 95 -16.66 -2.14 -5.63
CA MET A 95 -15.53 -1.23 -5.38
C MET A 95 -15.40 -0.15 -6.46
N ALA A 96 -15.63 -0.48 -7.73
CA ALA A 96 -15.59 0.47 -8.85
C ALA A 96 -16.56 1.65 -8.69
N GLN A 97 -17.65 1.46 -7.91
CA GLN A 97 -18.68 2.49 -7.67
C GLN A 97 -18.39 3.38 -6.46
N THR A 98 -17.20 3.28 -5.84
CA THR A 98 -16.87 4.04 -4.64
C THR A 98 -16.28 5.42 -4.93
N GLY A 99 -15.95 5.71 -6.18
CA GLY A 99 -15.34 6.98 -6.59
C GLY A 99 -13.80 6.99 -6.52
N ILE A 100 -13.16 5.84 -6.38
CA ILE A 100 -11.69 5.69 -6.42
C ILE A 100 -11.11 6.06 -7.77
N ASP A 101 -9.88 6.57 -7.78
CA ASP A 101 -9.16 6.97 -9.00
C ASP A 101 -8.57 5.75 -9.76
N ALA A 102 -8.30 4.62 -9.09
CA ALA A 102 -7.95 3.35 -9.73
C ALA A 102 -8.36 2.14 -8.87
N LEU A 103 -8.84 1.09 -9.54
CA LEU A 103 -9.22 -0.19 -8.92
C LEU A 103 -8.05 -1.17 -9.01
N VAL A 104 -7.59 -1.68 -7.86
CA VAL A 104 -6.39 -2.52 -7.78
C VAL A 104 -6.75 -4.00 -7.75
N LEU A 105 -6.31 -4.74 -8.76
CA LEU A 105 -6.47 -6.20 -8.83
C LEU A 105 -5.34 -6.89 -8.05
N VAL A 106 -5.71 -7.87 -7.23
CA VAL A 106 -4.76 -8.66 -6.42
C VAL A 106 -4.32 -9.89 -7.21
N THR A 107 -3.04 -9.99 -7.51
CA THR A 107 -2.51 -10.93 -8.51
C THR A 107 -2.67 -12.41 -8.16
N ASN A 108 -2.70 -12.77 -6.87
CA ASN A 108 -2.89 -14.16 -6.47
C ASN A 108 -4.32 -14.67 -6.72
N HIS A 109 -5.35 -13.79 -6.69
CA HIS A 109 -6.73 -14.14 -7.02
C HIS A 109 -6.95 -14.28 -8.54
N LEU A 110 -6.01 -13.82 -9.38
CA LEU A 110 -6.08 -14.02 -10.83
C LEU A 110 -5.61 -15.42 -11.27
N ASP A 111 -4.91 -16.15 -10.39
CA ASP A 111 -4.47 -17.52 -10.59
C ASP A 111 -4.41 -18.26 -9.24
N PRO A 112 -5.55 -18.45 -8.56
CA PRO A 112 -5.58 -18.98 -7.20
C PRO A 112 -5.09 -20.42 -7.10
N LYS A 113 -5.13 -21.17 -8.22
CA LYS A 113 -4.66 -22.56 -8.29
C LYS A 113 -3.20 -22.69 -8.77
N GLN A 114 -2.51 -21.56 -8.97
CA GLN A 114 -1.10 -21.51 -9.42
C GLN A 114 -0.84 -22.32 -10.70
N GLN A 115 -1.73 -22.17 -11.68
CA GLN A 115 -1.68 -22.88 -12.96
C GLN A 115 -0.85 -22.13 -14.03
N GLY A 116 -0.36 -20.92 -13.69
CA GLY A 116 0.52 -20.13 -14.55
C GLY A 116 -0.19 -19.09 -15.39
N SER A 117 0.56 -18.47 -16.32
CA SER A 117 0.12 -17.28 -17.05
C SER A 117 -1.14 -17.49 -17.88
N ALA A 118 -1.38 -18.69 -18.42
CA ALA A 118 -2.61 -18.96 -19.18
C ALA A 118 -3.88 -18.82 -18.31
N ALA A 119 -3.85 -19.32 -17.08
CA ALA A 119 -4.96 -19.16 -16.13
C ALA A 119 -5.11 -17.70 -15.69
N PHE A 120 -3.98 -17.04 -15.42
CA PHE A 120 -3.96 -15.60 -15.11
C PHE A 120 -4.64 -14.77 -16.21
N PHE A 121 -4.25 -14.94 -17.47
CA PHE A 121 -4.84 -14.20 -18.59
C PHE A 121 -6.33 -14.51 -18.74
N SER A 122 -6.72 -15.78 -18.64
CA SER A 122 -8.13 -16.17 -18.76
C SER A 122 -9.01 -15.51 -17.71
N THR A 123 -8.55 -15.45 -16.46
CA THR A 123 -9.27 -14.76 -15.38
C THR A 123 -9.27 -13.25 -15.61
N LEU A 124 -8.11 -12.68 -15.94
CA LEU A 124 -7.95 -11.25 -16.16
C LEU A 124 -8.87 -10.74 -17.26
N GLU A 125 -8.92 -11.40 -18.42
CA GLU A 125 -9.77 -11.00 -19.56
C GLU A 125 -11.26 -10.99 -19.18
N GLN A 126 -11.71 -11.97 -18.41
CA GLN A 126 -13.09 -12.03 -17.93
C GLN A 126 -13.41 -10.87 -16.95
N LEU A 127 -12.48 -10.53 -16.06
CA LEU A 127 -12.63 -9.38 -15.17
C LEU A 127 -12.61 -8.07 -15.96
N LEU A 128 -11.72 -7.91 -16.93
CA LEU A 128 -11.66 -6.71 -17.78
C LEU A 128 -12.95 -6.49 -18.56
N ALA A 129 -13.59 -7.57 -19.03
CA ALA A 129 -14.88 -7.50 -19.72
C ALA A 129 -16.04 -7.10 -18.79
N ALA A 130 -15.94 -7.40 -17.49
CA ALA A 130 -16.97 -7.12 -16.49
C ALA A 130 -16.82 -5.72 -15.83
N LEU A 131 -15.68 -5.07 -15.99
CA LEU A 131 -15.38 -3.79 -15.33
C LEU A 131 -15.53 -2.60 -16.28
N PRO A 132 -15.88 -1.38 -15.78
CA PRO A 132 -15.96 -0.18 -16.60
C PRO A 132 -14.66 0.05 -17.37
N ALA A 133 -14.77 0.26 -18.69
CA ALA A 133 -13.62 0.35 -19.58
C ALA A 133 -12.74 1.58 -19.28
N GLU A 134 -13.35 2.67 -18.82
CA GLU A 134 -12.70 3.94 -18.50
C GLU A 134 -12.04 3.98 -17.12
N LEU A 135 -12.37 3.04 -16.21
CA LEU A 135 -11.79 3.01 -14.87
C LEU A 135 -10.34 2.52 -14.95
N PRO A 136 -9.36 3.34 -14.47
CA PRO A 136 -7.98 2.91 -14.38
C PRO A 136 -7.82 1.72 -13.44
N LEU A 137 -6.90 0.83 -13.77
CA LEU A 137 -6.61 -0.35 -12.97
C LEU A 137 -5.21 -0.30 -12.37
N GLY A 138 -5.04 -0.98 -11.26
CA GLY A 138 -3.76 -1.27 -10.65
C GLY A 138 -3.56 -2.76 -10.45
N LEU A 139 -2.34 -3.15 -10.09
CA LEU A 139 -1.95 -4.51 -9.73
C LEU A 139 -1.28 -4.51 -8.37
N TYR A 140 -1.58 -5.54 -7.58
CA TYR A 140 -0.97 -5.71 -6.26
C TYR A 140 -0.52 -7.17 -6.04
N GLU A 141 0.77 -7.37 -5.87
CA GLU A 141 1.37 -8.66 -5.52
C GLU A 141 1.22 -8.93 -4.01
N CYS A 142 -0.05 -9.03 -3.56
CA CYS A 142 -0.38 -9.20 -2.15
C CYS A 142 0.29 -10.45 -1.56
N PRO A 143 0.97 -10.36 -0.40
CA PRO A 143 1.59 -11.53 0.23
C PRO A 143 0.60 -12.56 0.77
N ALA A 144 -0.64 -12.17 1.07
CA ALA A 144 -1.67 -13.06 1.60
C ALA A 144 -2.73 -13.41 0.53
N PRO A 145 -3.19 -14.67 0.45
CA PRO A 145 -2.78 -15.84 1.24
C PRO A 145 -1.40 -16.36 0.86
N TYR A 146 -0.88 -16.01 -0.32
CA TYR A 146 0.49 -16.30 -0.78
C TYR A 146 0.95 -15.23 -1.76
N ARG A 147 2.26 -15.00 -1.82
CA ARG A 147 2.84 -13.99 -2.72
C ARG A 147 2.96 -14.56 -4.14
N ARG A 148 2.17 -14.03 -5.08
CA ARG A 148 2.27 -14.32 -6.50
C ARG A 148 2.85 -13.12 -7.24
N LEU A 149 4.07 -13.26 -7.71
CA LEU A 149 4.73 -12.26 -8.54
C LEU A 149 4.30 -12.43 -9.99
N LEU A 150 4.14 -11.30 -10.69
CA LEU A 150 3.90 -11.27 -12.12
C LEU A 150 5.13 -11.73 -12.90
N SER A 151 4.93 -12.55 -13.93
CA SER A 151 5.94 -12.81 -14.95
C SER A 151 6.14 -11.56 -15.83
N ASP A 152 7.24 -11.51 -16.56
CA ASP A 152 7.51 -10.41 -17.51
C ASP A 152 6.44 -10.36 -18.62
N GLU A 153 5.92 -11.50 -19.06
CA GLU A 153 4.85 -11.63 -20.04
C GLU A 153 3.54 -11.02 -19.50
N GLU A 154 3.13 -11.39 -18.28
CA GLU A 154 1.92 -10.88 -17.61
C GLU A 154 2.01 -9.37 -17.40
N LEU A 155 3.16 -8.88 -16.93
CA LEU A 155 3.38 -7.47 -16.74
C LEU A 155 3.34 -6.69 -18.05
N THR A 156 3.97 -7.21 -19.09
CA THR A 156 3.99 -6.58 -20.43
C THR A 156 2.59 -6.54 -21.04
N TYR A 157 1.81 -7.60 -20.90
CA TYR A 157 0.41 -7.63 -21.33
C TYR A 157 -0.41 -6.53 -20.64
N CYS A 158 -0.33 -6.44 -19.31
CA CYS A 158 -1.05 -5.42 -18.55
C CYS A 158 -0.60 -4.00 -18.95
N ALA A 159 0.70 -3.76 -19.07
CA ALA A 159 1.25 -2.46 -19.44
C ALA A 159 0.79 -2.00 -20.85
N ASN A 160 0.81 -2.90 -21.82
CA ASN A 160 0.43 -2.59 -23.22
C ASN A 160 -1.08 -2.40 -23.39
N SER A 161 -1.92 -2.89 -22.47
CA SER A 161 -3.37 -2.64 -22.51
C SER A 161 -3.74 -1.17 -22.34
N GLY A 162 -2.83 -0.36 -21.78
CA GLY A 162 -3.05 1.06 -21.47
C GLY A 162 -4.02 1.31 -20.32
N ARG A 163 -4.61 0.27 -19.71
CA ARG A 163 -5.56 0.38 -18.59
C ARG A 163 -4.90 0.39 -17.23
N PHE A 164 -3.74 -0.24 -17.09
CA PHE A 164 -3.04 -0.33 -15.82
C PHE A 164 -2.12 0.86 -15.61
N VAL A 165 -2.26 1.51 -14.45
CA VAL A 165 -1.54 2.74 -14.10
C VAL A 165 -0.54 2.54 -12.96
N VAL A 166 -0.65 1.45 -12.20
CA VAL A 166 0.24 1.16 -11.07
C VAL A 166 0.40 -0.33 -10.85
N LEU A 167 1.64 -0.77 -10.55
CA LEU A 167 1.93 -2.05 -9.91
C LEU A 167 2.58 -1.76 -8.56
N LYS A 168 1.95 -2.22 -7.47
CA LYS A 168 2.62 -2.35 -6.17
C LYS A 168 3.47 -3.62 -6.19
N ASP A 169 4.77 -3.42 -6.41
CA ASP A 169 5.78 -4.46 -6.49
C ASP A 169 6.16 -4.97 -5.09
N VAL A 170 6.02 -6.28 -4.89
CA VAL A 170 6.38 -6.96 -3.63
C VAL A 170 7.46 -8.04 -3.89
N SER A 171 8.25 -7.86 -4.95
CA SER A 171 9.37 -8.76 -5.25
C SER A 171 10.45 -8.74 -4.19
N CYS A 172 10.62 -7.59 -3.51
CA CYS A 172 11.70 -7.35 -2.54
C CYS A 172 13.11 -7.54 -3.14
N ASP A 173 13.24 -7.36 -4.45
CA ASP A 173 14.46 -7.62 -5.21
C ASP A 173 14.77 -6.48 -6.19
N LEU A 174 15.86 -5.75 -5.94
CA LEU A 174 16.23 -4.60 -6.74
C LEU A 174 16.45 -4.91 -8.23
N PRO A 175 17.11 -6.01 -8.62
CA PRO A 175 17.21 -6.44 -10.02
C PRO A 175 15.83 -6.61 -10.68
N THR A 176 14.88 -7.23 -10.00
CA THR A 176 13.50 -7.40 -10.49
C THR A 176 12.79 -6.07 -10.68
N VAL A 177 12.83 -5.18 -9.68
CA VAL A 177 12.26 -3.82 -9.81
C VAL A 177 12.87 -3.08 -10.99
N THR A 178 14.21 -3.10 -11.12
CA THR A 178 14.92 -2.43 -12.22
C THR A 178 14.53 -2.98 -13.59
N ARG A 179 14.37 -4.30 -13.71
CA ARG A 179 13.91 -4.95 -14.94
C ARG A 179 12.48 -4.53 -15.28
N ARG A 180 11.58 -4.55 -14.30
CA ARG A 180 10.16 -4.18 -14.47
C ARG A 180 9.99 -2.72 -14.89
N VAL A 181 10.76 -1.79 -14.31
CA VAL A 181 10.79 -0.38 -14.72
C VAL A 181 11.11 -0.25 -16.21
N LYS A 182 12.08 -1.03 -16.71
CA LYS A 182 12.43 -1.02 -18.14
C LYS A 182 11.34 -1.63 -19.01
N LEU A 183 10.71 -2.72 -18.54
CA LEU A 183 9.64 -3.40 -19.29
C LEU A 183 8.42 -2.51 -19.52
N VAL A 184 8.06 -1.66 -18.55
CA VAL A 184 6.88 -0.80 -18.65
C VAL A 184 7.18 0.59 -19.19
N ALA A 185 8.43 0.87 -19.59
CA ALA A 185 8.82 2.18 -20.10
C ALA A 185 7.99 2.59 -21.32
N GLY A 186 7.47 3.82 -21.32
CA GLY A 186 6.61 4.35 -22.37
C GLY A 186 5.13 3.96 -22.27
N THR A 187 4.73 3.21 -21.22
CA THR A 187 3.34 2.90 -20.91
C THR A 187 2.86 3.74 -19.71
N PRO A 188 1.55 3.81 -19.44
CA PRO A 188 1.03 4.51 -18.25
C PRO A 188 1.29 3.79 -16.92
N LEU A 189 1.80 2.54 -16.94
CA LEU A 189 1.98 1.74 -15.74
C LEU A 189 3.23 2.14 -14.97
N ASN A 190 3.05 2.58 -13.72
CA ASN A 190 4.13 2.90 -12.79
C ASN A 190 4.47 1.70 -11.89
N ILE A 191 5.75 1.40 -11.72
CA ILE A 191 6.23 0.43 -10.72
C ILE A 191 6.48 1.16 -9.41
N ILE A 192 5.78 0.77 -8.34
CA ILE A 192 5.96 1.30 -6.98
C ILE A 192 6.45 0.18 -6.07
N ASN A 193 7.66 0.35 -5.53
CA ASN A 193 8.26 -0.62 -4.62
C ASN A 193 7.60 -0.62 -3.24
N ALA A 194 7.43 -1.80 -2.63
CA ALA A 194 6.88 -1.95 -1.28
C ALA A 194 7.94 -2.29 -0.21
N ASN A 195 9.17 -2.62 -0.59
CA ASN A 195 10.20 -3.04 0.36
C ASN A 195 11.07 -1.85 0.81
N ALA A 196 11.11 -1.60 2.12
CA ALA A 196 11.84 -0.49 2.71
C ALA A 196 13.37 -0.59 2.52
N ALA A 197 13.94 -1.80 2.55
CA ALA A 197 15.37 -2.00 2.45
C ALA A 197 15.96 -1.63 1.08
N ILE A 198 15.13 -1.66 0.04
CA ILE A 198 15.51 -1.27 -1.32
C ILE A 198 14.82 0.02 -1.79
N ALA A 199 14.12 0.75 -0.89
CA ALA A 199 13.30 1.90 -1.30
C ALA A 199 14.13 2.95 -2.07
N TYR A 200 15.22 3.42 -1.51
CA TYR A 200 16.06 4.44 -2.16
C TYR A 200 16.73 3.94 -3.46
N PRO A 201 17.44 2.81 -3.49
CA PRO A 201 18.01 2.32 -4.73
C PRO A 201 16.94 1.98 -5.79
N ALA A 202 15.73 1.55 -5.42
CA ALA A 202 14.63 1.35 -6.36
C ALA A 202 14.16 2.67 -6.98
N MET A 203 14.04 3.74 -6.19
CA MET A 203 13.75 5.09 -6.69
C MET A 203 14.83 5.57 -7.65
N GLN A 204 16.11 5.37 -7.34
CA GLN A 204 17.23 5.68 -8.23
C GLN A 204 17.19 4.87 -9.53
N ALA A 205 16.70 3.64 -9.49
CA ALA A 205 16.52 2.77 -10.66
C ALA A 205 15.27 3.11 -11.49
N GLY A 206 14.46 4.11 -11.08
CA GLY A 206 13.30 4.60 -11.81
C GLY A 206 11.94 4.09 -11.30
N SER A 207 11.91 3.36 -10.18
CA SER A 207 10.65 3.09 -9.47
C SER A 207 9.95 4.40 -9.11
N LYS A 208 8.65 4.46 -9.34
CA LYS A 208 7.86 5.68 -9.23
C LYS A 208 7.32 5.92 -7.82
N GLY A 209 8.01 5.41 -6.80
CA GLY A 209 7.69 5.71 -5.41
C GLY A 209 7.78 4.51 -4.48
N PHE A 210 7.09 4.66 -3.34
CA PHE A 210 7.10 3.68 -2.26
C PHE A 210 5.69 3.46 -1.68
N SER A 211 5.30 2.19 -1.51
CA SER A 211 4.02 1.78 -0.93
C SER A 211 4.20 0.62 0.05
N GLY A 212 5.11 0.78 1.00
CA GLY A 212 5.38 -0.21 2.05
C GLY A 212 4.67 0.12 3.37
N VAL A 213 4.69 -0.83 4.31
CA VAL A 213 4.00 -0.73 5.61
C VAL A 213 4.51 0.43 6.46
N PHE A 214 5.78 0.84 6.29
CA PHE A 214 6.38 1.93 7.05
C PHE A 214 5.93 3.34 6.61
N THR A 215 5.11 3.44 5.57
CA THR A 215 4.32 4.65 5.31
C THR A 215 3.30 4.96 6.42
N ASN A 216 3.04 4.00 7.31
CA ASN A 216 2.24 4.18 8.53
C ASN A 216 3.02 4.73 9.73
N PHE A 217 4.32 4.95 9.60
CA PHE A 217 5.18 5.45 10.69
C PHE A 217 5.80 6.81 10.36
N HIS A 218 6.36 6.96 9.16
CA HIS A 218 7.08 8.17 8.75
C HIS A 218 7.01 8.40 7.21
N PRO A 219 5.81 8.57 6.63
CA PRO A 219 5.65 8.74 5.18
C PRO A 219 6.40 9.97 4.66
N GLU A 220 6.53 11.05 5.43
CA GLU A 220 7.25 12.27 5.08
C GLU A 220 8.75 12.04 4.83
N LEU A 221 9.35 11.05 5.49
CA LEU A 221 10.76 10.72 5.27
C LEU A 221 10.96 10.01 3.93
N TYR A 222 10.02 9.11 3.55
CA TYR A 222 10.00 8.52 2.22
C TYR A 222 9.66 9.55 1.15
N HIS A 223 8.77 10.52 1.44
CA HIS A 223 8.44 11.62 0.55
C HIS A 223 9.70 12.47 0.25
N TRP A 224 10.42 12.86 1.29
CA TRP A 224 11.68 13.57 1.12
C TRP A 224 12.70 12.75 0.31
N LEU A 225 12.81 11.45 0.59
CA LEU A 225 13.74 10.56 -0.10
C LEU A 225 13.43 10.49 -1.60
N TYR A 226 12.14 10.44 -1.95
CA TYR A 226 11.69 10.38 -3.34
C TYR A 226 11.91 11.70 -4.10
N HIS A 227 11.54 12.82 -3.48
CA HIS A 227 11.56 14.13 -4.15
C HIS A 227 12.92 14.86 -4.06
N HIS A 228 13.71 14.60 -3.02
CA HIS A 228 14.92 15.36 -2.71
C HIS A 228 16.17 14.50 -2.56
N GLY A 229 16.04 13.18 -2.42
CA GLY A 229 17.17 12.28 -2.14
C GLY A 229 18.29 12.35 -3.19
N ALA A 230 17.93 12.53 -4.47
CA ALA A 230 18.92 12.64 -5.55
C ALA A 230 19.80 13.91 -5.45
N GLN A 231 19.29 14.99 -4.88
CA GLN A 231 20.03 16.25 -4.67
C GLN A 231 20.94 16.20 -3.45
N GLN A 232 20.66 15.30 -2.49
CA GLN A 232 21.42 15.15 -1.25
C GLN A 232 21.79 13.68 -1.00
N PRO A 233 22.59 13.04 -1.85
CA PRO A 233 22.78 11.59 -1.85
C PRO A 233 23.41 11.05 -0.55
N ALA A 234 24.27 11.82 0.12
CA ALA A 234 24.85 11.40 1.40
C ALA A 234 23.80 11.30 2.51
N LEU A 235 22.94 12.31 2.62
CA LEU A 235 21.82 12.30 3.58
C LEU A 235 20.78 11.25 3.22
N ALA A 236 20.48 11.09 1.93
CA ALA A 236 19.55 10.07 1.47
C ALA A 236 20.03 8.64 1.80
N GLN A 237 21.34 8.38 1.64
CA GLN A 237 21.94 7.10 2.02
C GLN A 237 21.86 6.87 3.54
N GLU A 238 22.17 7.86 4.35
CA GLU A 238 22.07 7.79 5.82
C GLU A 238 20.62 7.54 6.25
N LEU A 239 19.67 8.31 5.71
CA LEU A 239 18.23 8.16 5.97
C LEU A 239 17.75 6.76 5.56
N SER A 240 18.15 6.25 4.39
CA SER A 240 17.72 4.94 3.91
C SER A 240 18.14 3.79 4.84
N ILE A 241 19.29 3.91 5.51
CA ILE A 241 19.73 2.95 6.53
C ILE A 241 18.76 2.96 7.72
N PHE A 242 18.42 4.13 8.25
CA PHE A 242 17.45 4.25 9.34
C PHE A 242 16.08 3.64 8.94
N LEU A 243 15.57 4.02 7.78
CA LEU A 243 14.27 3.53 7.27
C LEU A 243 14.26 2.00 7.12
N SER A 244 15.36 1.43 6.61
CA SER A 244 15.50 -0.02 6.42
C SER A 244 15.53 -0.77 7.76
N LEU A 245 16.29 -0.26 8.75
CA LEU A 245 16.38 -0.89 10.06
C LEU A 245 15.09 -0.73 10.87
N ALA A 246 14.45 0.43 10.82
CA ALA A 246 13.13 0.64 11.44
C ALA A 246 12.10 -0.35 10.89
N ALA A 247 12.13 -0.64 9.59
CA ALA A 247 11.17 -1.51 8.91
C ALA A 247 11.21 -2.98 9.39
N VAL A 248 12.29 -3.44 10.01
CA VAL A 248 12.36 -4.79 10.61
C VAL A 248 11.30 -4.96 11.70
N THR A 249 10.85 -3.87 12.33
CA THR A 249 9.79 -3.88 13.34
C THR A 249 8.44 -4.35 12.79
N GLU A 250 8.23 -4.37 11.46
CA GLU A 250 7.06 -4.99 10.81
C GLU A 250 6.84 -6.42 11.30
N THR A 251 7.91 -7.20 11.44
CA THR A 251 7.85 -8.60 11.90
C THR A 251 7.33 -8.78 13.31
N LEU A 252 7.27 -7.70 14.08
CA LEU A 252 6.82 -7.68 15.47
C LEU A 252 5.32 -7.34 15.59
N GLY A 253 4.49 -8.05 14.82
CA GLY A 253 3.03 -8.04 14.97
C GLY A 253 2.28 -6.97 14.20
N TYR A 254 2.78 -6.54 13.04
CA TYR A 254 2.01 -5.68 12.12
C TYR A 254 0.69 -6.36 11.69
N PRO A 255 -0.42 -5.64 11.53
CA PRO A 255 -0.58 -4.18 11.64
C PRO A 255 -0.81 -3.65 13.06
N LYS A 256 -0.90 -4.51 14.07
CA LYS A 256 -1.21 -4.09 15.44
C LYS A 256 -0.16 -3.14 16.05
N ASN A 257 1.13 -3.38 15.80
CA ASN A 257 2.19 -2.48 16.26
C ASN A 257 2.07 -1.07 15.66
N ALA A 258 1.64 -0.94 14.41
CA ALA A 258 1.36 0.36 13.80
C ALA A 258 0.12 1.03 14.43
N LYS A 259 -0.92 0.27 14.78
CA LYS A 259 -2.08 0.80 15.51
C LYS A 259 -1.72 1.31 16.90
N ILE A 260 -0.86 0.59 17.64
CA ILE A 260 -0.29 1.06 18.91
C ILE A 260 0.49 2.37 18.71
N TYR A 261 1.29 2.46 17.65
CA TYR A 261 2.00 3.69 17.31
C TYR A 261 1.04 4.85 17.08
N HIS A 262 -0.02 4.65 16.29
CA HIS A 262 -1.05 5.67 16.04
C HIS A 262 -1.90 6.01 17.27
N GLN A 263 -2.12 5.05 18.18
CA GLN A 263 -2.77 5.32 19.46
C GLN A 263 -1.91 6.24 20.34
N ARG A 264 -0.60 6.00 20.39
CA ARG A 264 0.35 6.89 21.09
C ARG A 264 0.42 8.29 20.49
N LEU A 265 0.22 8.42 19.17
CA LEU A 265 0.11 9.72 18.49
C LEU A 265 -1.24 10.42 18.71
N GLY A 266 -2.22 9.76 19.31
CA GLY A 266 -3.58 10.28 19.47
C GLY A 266 -4.43 10.21 18.19
N THR A 267 -3.94 9.57 17.13
CA THR A 267 -4.67 9.37 15.87
C THR A 267 -5.79 8.34 16.06
N PHE A 268 -5.51 7.24 16.76
CA PHE A 268 -6.45 6.17 17.05
C PHE A 268 -6.89 6.18 18.51
N SER A 269 -8.16 5.83 18.75
CA SER A 269 -8.71 5.65 20.10
C SER A 269 -8.37 4.27 20.70
N SER A 270 -8.12 3.28 19.85
CA SER A 270 -7.86 1.88 20.22
C SER A 270 -6.80 1.24 19.32
N GLU A 271 -6.10 0.25 19.83
CA GLU A 271 -5.18 -0.62 19.09
C GLU A 271 -5.87 -1.87 18.55
N PHE A 272 -7.19 -1.95 18.63
CA PHE A 272 -7.94 -3.14 18.23
C PHE A 272 -7.61 -3.56 16.80
N CYS A 273 -7.42 -4.87 16.61
CA CYS A 273 -7.00 -5.44 15.34
C CYS A 273 -7.79 -6.74 15.11
N ARG A 274 -8.40 -6.90 13.94
CA ARG A 274 -9.17 -8.12 13.61
C ARG A 274 -8.25 -9.30 13.27
N VAL A 275 -7.14 -9.01 12.59
CA VAL A 275 -6.18 -10.04 12.15
C VAL A 275 -5.26 -10.51 13.26
N ASN A 276 -4.97 -9.67 14.26
CA ASN A 276 -4.03 -10.00 15.33
C ASN A 276 -4.62 -9.69 16.70
N LYS A 277 -4.96 -10.75 17.46
CA LYS A 277 -5.55 -10.66 18.81
C LYS A 277 -4.51 -10.68 19.93
N ASP A 278 -3.23 -10.96 19.61
CA ASP A 278 -2.18 -11.04 20.60
C ASP A 278 -1.93 -9.69 21.31
N ASN A 279 -1.53 -9.73 22.57
CA ASN A 279 -0.86 -8.59 23.19
C ASN A 279 0.59 -8.55 22.69
N VAL A 280 0.82 -7.79 21.59
CA VAL A 280 2.13 -7.74 20.95
C VAL A 280 3.21 -7.08 21.80
N LEU A 281 2.83 -6.21 22.77
CA LEU A 281 3.79 -5.59 23.69
C LEU A 281 4.30 -6.59 24.73
N GLU A 282 3.48 -7.55 25.15
CA GLU A 282 3.91 -8.66 26.01
C GLU A 282 4.67 -9.72 25.21
N LYS A 283 4.20 -10.04 24.01
CA LYS A 283 4.81 -11.06 23.14
C LYS A 283 6.21 -10.67 22.68
N PHE A 284 6.44 -9.39 22.40
CA PHE A 284 7.70 -8.83 21.92
C PHE A 284 8.21 -7.77 22.90
N TRP A 285 8.93 -8.18 23.91
CA TRP A 285 9.34 -7.33 25.07
C TRP A 285 10.05 -6.03 24.70
N GLY A 286 10.79 -6.01 23.59
CA GLY A 286 11.45 -4.80 23.11
C GLY A 286 10.57 -3.86 22.28
N LEU A 287 9.35 -4.28 21.88
CA LEU A 287 8.55 -3.54 20.92
C LEU A 287 8.18 -2.13 21.41
N GLY A 288 7.80 -2.00 22.69
CA GLY A 288 7.43 -0.70 23.26
C GLY A 288 8.54 0.33 23.13
N VAL A 289 9.78 -0.07 23.44
CA VAL A 289 10.97 0.78 23.33
C VAL A 289 11.33 1.03 21.85
N LEU A 290 11.21 0.02 20.99
CA LEU A 290 11.47 0.19 19.54
C LEU A 290 10.54 1.22 18.91
N LEU A 291 9.25 1.22 19.26
CA LEU A 291 8.30 2.22 18.77
C LEU A 291 8.66 3.64 19.22
N GLU A 292 9.18 3.80 20.44
CA GLU A 292 9.70 5.08 20.94
C GLU A 292 10.98 5.51 20.18
N GLN A 293 11.88 4.57 19.88
CA GLN A 293 13.07 4.85 19.09
C GLN A 293 12.72 5.19 17.63
N ILE A 294 11.74 4.54 17.04
CA ILE A 294 11.22 4.90 15.71
C ILE A 294 10.66 6.34 15.74
N HIS A 295 9.86 6.68 16.74
CA HIS A 295 9.33 8.03 16.89
C HIS A 295 10.43 9.09 17.04
N THR A 296 11.41 8.83 17.94
CA THR A 296 12.55 9.72 18.19
C THR A 296 13.43 9.87 16.95
N GLY A 297 13.74 8.76 16.27
CA GLY A 297 14.54 8.77 15.05
C GLY A 297 13.82 9.49 13.90
N THR A 298 12.50 9.31 13.79
CA THR A 298 11.68 10.06 12.84
C THR A 298 11.78 11.57 13.09
N ALA A 299 11.60 12.02 14.33
CA ALA A 299 11.71 13.43 14.69
C ALA A 299 13.12 14.00 14.46
N PHE A 300 14.17 13.18 14.68
CA PHE A 300 15.55 13.56 14.38
C PHE A 300 15.74 13.82 12.88
N TYR A 301 15.31 12.86 12.05
CA TYR A 301 15.47 13.00 10.59
C TYR A 301 14.55 14.06 9.98
N GLN A 302 13.35 14.29 10.51
CA GLN A 302 12.51 15.42 10.09
C GLN A 302 13.23 16.75 10.21
N LYS A 303 13.92 16.99 11.33
CA LYS A 303 14.73 18.20 11.53
C LYS A 303 15.91 18.26 10.54
N LYS A 304 16.54 17.12 10.28
CA LYS A 304 17.73 17.03 9.43
C LYS A 304 17.40 17.26 7.94
N VAL A 305 16.23 16.83 7.49
CA VAL A 305 15.79 17.02 6.10
C VAL A 305 15.11 18.37 5.85
N ALA A 306 14.71 19.09 6.89
CA ALA A 306 14.13 20.43 6.81
C ALA A 306 15.17 21.55 6.73
N GLY A 307 16.42 21.32 7.11
CA GLY A 307 17.54 22.25 7.09
C GLY A 307 18.43 22.07 5.91
#